data_5796c169cb9b8f04f69aad97f8d0ae7e
#
_entry.id   5796c169cb9b8f04f69aad97f8d0ae7e
#
_cell.length_a   1.000
_cell.length_b   1.000
_cell.length_c   1.000
_cell.angle_alpha   90.00
_cell.angle_beta   90.00
_cell.angle_gamma   90.00
#
_symmetry.space_group_name_H-M   'P 1'
#
loop_
_entity.id
_entity.type
_entity.pdbx_description
1 polymer ?
#
loop_
_entity_poly.entity_id
_entity_poly.type
_entity_poly.pdbx_seq_one_letter_code
_entity_poly.pdbx_strand_id
1 'polypeptide(L)'
;NLEDDSLVCKELKTYAESLKLVKDSIDELEKEYFINTAESYGLTLREKMYTSAKSDLDVEKRRDMLKYRYSITSNDFNKEDIKKALLAIGIKCEVIEYPNENTIYINCLENLDTTISKDDLKILANEFLPAHLSYEIDFRPLKWSEIESRNLSFQNMDDKDMTWSQIDTFQNS
;
A
#
# COMPACT_ATOMS: atom_id res chain seq x y z
N ASN A 1 18.22 -27.82 46.38
CA ASN A 1 18.30 -26.36 46.38
C ASN A 1 19.70 -25.98 45.91
N LEU A 2 19.83 -25.53 44.65
CA LEU A 2 21.04 -24.90 44.16
C LEU A 2 21.07 -23.50 44.83
N GLU A 3 22.17 -23.20 45.55
CA GLU A 3 22.38 -21.86 46.06
C GLU A 3 22.43 -20.88 44.88
N ASP A 4 21.71 -19.78 44.98
CA ASP A 4 21.50 -18.81 43.88
C ASP A 4 22.81 -18.17 43.37
N ASP A 5 23.88 -18.30 44.14
CA ASP A 5 25.22 -17.77 43.81
C ASP A 5 26.19 -18.84 43.32
N SER A 6 25.78 -20.08 43.11
CA SER A 6 26.61 -21.13 42.58
C SER A 6 27.00 -20.87 41.11
N LEU A 7 28.19 -21.27 40.69
CA LEU A 7 28.65 -21.14 39.28
C LEU A 7 27.69 -21.81 38.31
N VAL A 8 27.14 -22.96 38.65
CA VAL A 8 26.12 -23.69 37.87
C VAL A 8 24.85 -22.87 37.69
N CYS A 9 24.40 -22.19 38.77
CA CYS A 9 23.22 -21.33 38.67
C CYS A 9 23.43 -20.12 37.77
N LYS A 10 24.61 -19.52 37.82
CA LYS A 10 25.00 -18.41 36.92
C LYS A 10 25.06 -18.85 35.47
N GLU A 11 25.64 -20.02 35.23
CA GLU A 11 25.70 -20.60 33.87
C GLU A 11 24.31 -20.89 33.32
N LEU A 12 23.43 -21.53 34.12
CA LEU A 12 22.06 -21.80 33.71
C LEU A 12 21.24 -20.50 33.43
N LYS A 13 21.45 -19.44 34.22
CA LYS A 13 20.83 -18.14 33.98
C LYS A 13 21.29 -17.54 32.65
N THR A 14 22.58 -17.61 32.33
CA THR A 14 23.12 -17.11 31.06
C THR A 14 22.54 -17.89 29.87
N TYR A 15 22.43 -19.20 29.96
CA TYR A 15 21.76 -20.01 28.92
C TYR A 15 20.28 -19.65 28.79
N ALA A 16 19.59 -19.48 29.91
CA ALA A 16 18.16 -19.11 29.89
C ALA A 16 17.93 -17.74 29.22
N GLU A 17 18.80 -16.75 29.50
CA GLU A 17 18.75 -15.43 28.85
C GLU A 17 19.01 -15.53 27.35
N SER A 18 20.03 -16.32 26.95
CA SER A 18 20.36 -16.53 25.54
C SER A 18 19.22 -17.24 24.80
N LEU A 19 18.64 -18.27 25.39
CA LEU A 19 17.49 -18.98 24.82
C LEU A 19 16.26 -18.09 24.73
N LYS A 20 16.06 -17.19 25.70
CA LYS A 20 14.99 -16.21 25.63
C LYS A 20 15.14 -15.25 24.44
N LEU A 21 16.34 -14.74 24.19
CA LEU A 21 16.62 -13.88 23.02
C LEU A 21 16.31 -14.61 21.71
N VAL A 22 16.69 -15.87 21.60
CA VAL A 22 16.38 -16.69 20.41
C VAL A 22 14.86 -16.86 20.27
N LYS A 23 14.17 -17.18 21.37
CA LYS A 23 12.73 -17.33 21.37
C LYS A 23 12.04 -16.02 20.94
N ASP A 24 12.40 -14.90 21.54
CA ASP A 24 11.82 -13.58 21.21
C ASP A 24 12.04 -13.24 19.72
N SER A 25 13.19 -13.60 19.15
CA SER A 25 13.47 -13.41 17.72
C SER A 25 12.62 -14.32 16.82
N ILE A 26 12.35 -15.55 17.25
CA ILE A 26 11.46 -16.47 16.52
C ILE A 26 10.00 -15.98 16.60
N ASP A 27 9.55 -15.54 17.75
CA ASP A 27 8.20 -15.01 17.94
C ASP A 27 7.98 -13.75 17.07
N GLU A 28 8.98 -12.88 16.98
CA GLU A 28 8.96 -11.73 16.07
C GLU A 28 8.93 -12.15 14.60
N LEU A 29 9.76 -13.11 14.21
CA LEU A 29 9.79 -13.63 12.85
C LEU A 29 8.44 -14.25 12.48
N GLU A 30 7.83 -15.03 13.38
CA GLU A 30 6.50 -15.61 13.17
C GLU A 30 5.44 -14.52 12.97
N LYS A 31 5.45 -13.47 13.81
CA LYS A 31 4.57 -12.32 13.68
C LYS A 31 4.71 -11.64 12.32
N GLU A 32 5.92 -11.39 11.86
CA GLU A 32 6.20 -10.71 10.60
C GLU A 32 6.07 -11.62 9.36
N TYR A 33 6.02 -12.95 9.56
CA TYR A 33 5.86 -13.92 8.48
C TYR A 33 4.46 -13.91 7.88
N PHE A 34 3.41 -13.63 8.62
CA PHE A 34 2.04 -13.60 8.11
C PHE A 34 1.56 -12.18 7.85
N ILE A 35 0.95 -11.94 6.68
CA ILE A 35 0.43 -10.61 6.30
C ILE A 35 -0.52 -10.06 7.35
N ASN A 36 -1.35 -10.93 7.96
CA ASN A 36 -2.35 -10.51 8.94
C ASN A 36 -1.74 -10.00 10.25
N THR A 37 -0.55 -10.44 10.61
CA THR A 37 0.13 -10.10 11.86
C THR A 37 1.35 -9.20 11.66
N ALA A 38 1.92 -9.15 10.44
CA ALA A 38 3.07 -8.32 10.11
C ALA A 38 2.78 -6.83 10.30
N GLU A 39 3.68 -6.10 10.91
CA GLU A 39 3.55 -4.67 11.21
C GLU A 39 4.68 -3.83 10.62
N SER A 40 5.83 -4.42 10.34
CA SER A 40 7.03 -3.68 9.96
C SER A 40 7.73 -4.24 8.71
N TYR A 41 8.87 -4.93 8.90
CA TYR A 41 9.70 -5.40 7.80
C TYR A 41 9.04 -6.50 6.97
N GLY A 42 8.16 -7.29 7.56
CA GLY A 42 7.42 -8.34 6.85
C GLY A 42 6.52 -7.80 5.75
N LEU A 43 5.85 -6.67 5.99
CA LEU A 43 5.08 -5.95 4.96
C LEU A 43 6.01 -5.32 3.92
N THR A 44 7.06 -4.64 4.38
CA THR A 44 8.02 -3.95 3.52
C THR A 44 8.71 -4.89 2.53
N LEU A 45 9.10 -6.10 2.96
CA LEU A 45 9.70 -7.11 2.09
C LEU A 45 8.73 -7.57 1.00
N ARG A 46 7.46 -7.78 1.35
CA ARG A 46 6.44 -8.20 0.39
C ARG A 46 6.08 -7.11 -0.60
N GLU A 47 5.97 -5.87 -0.14
CA GLU A 47 5.72 -4.73 -1.01
C GLU A 47 6.82 -4.57 -2.05
N LYS A 48 8.10 -4.68 -1.64
CA LYS A 48 9.27 -4.60 -2.55
C LYS A 48 9.30 -5.68 -3.63
N MET A 49 8.56 -6.76 -3.47
CA MET A 49 8.43 -7.79 -4.53
C MET A 49 7.59 -7.31 -5.72
N TYR A 50 6.72 -6.32 -5.50
CA TYR A 50 5.77 -5.83 -6.50
C TYR A 50 5.97 -4.37 -6.87
N THR A 51 6.24 -3.52 -5.86
CA THR A 51 6.40 -2.06 -6.02
C THR A 51 7.46 -1.54 -5.04
N SER A 52 7.46 -0.25 -4.77
CA SER A 52 8.23 0.35 -3.67
C SER A 52 7.55 0.06 -2.32
N ALA A 53 8.35 0.12 -1.25
CA ALA A 53 7.83 0.02 0.11
C ALA A 53 6.92 1.22 0.42
N LYS A 54 5.77 0.94 1.06
CA LYS A 54 4.73 1.93 1.37
C LYS A 54 4.72 2.26 2.87
N SER A 55 5.89 2.62 3.41
CA SER A 55 6.09 2.90 4.84
C SER A 55 5.21 4.04 5.38
N ASP A 56 4.77 4.94 4.50
CA ASP A 56 3.99 6.12 4.88
C ASP A 56 2.49 5.85 5.04
N LEU A 57 2.05 4.64 4.60
CA LEU A 57 0.67 4.22 4.77
C LEU A 57 0.45 3.50 6.10
N ASP A 58 -0.79 3.59 6.58
CA ASP A 58 -1.24 2.84 7.74
C ASP A 58 -1.10 1.32 7.54
N VAL A 59 -0.73 0.61 8.60
CA VAL A 59 -0.45 -0.84 8.58
C VAL A 59 -1.64 -1.64 8.04
N GLU A 60 -2.87 -1.27 8.41
CA GLU A 60 -4.08 -1.97 7.94
C GLU A 60 -4.27 -1.80 6.43
N LYS A 61 -4.07 -0.57 5.90
CA LYS A 61 -4.14 -0.31 4.45
C LYS A 61 -3.08 -1.11 3.70
N ARG A 62 -1.85 -1.17 4.21
CA ARG A 62 -0.76 -1.96 3.63
C ARG A 62 -1.10 -3.45 3.59
N ARG A 63 -1.66 -4.00 4.69
CA ARG A 63 -2.11 -5.38 4.75
C ARG A 63 -3.19 -5.68 3.72
N ASP A 64 -4.19 -4.79 3.61
CA ASP A 64 -5.31 -4.99 2.68
C ASP A 64 -4.85 -4.92 1.22
N MET A 65 -3.97 -3.99 0.88
CA MET A 65 -3.38 -3.91 -0.45
C MET A 65 -2.62 -5.19 -0.81
N LEU A 66 -1.82 -5.73 0.11
CA LEU A 66 -1.12 -7.01 -0.10
C LEU A 66 -2.08 -8.19 -0.22
N LYS A 67 -3.14 -8.26 0.61
CA LYS A 67 -4.17 -9.31 0.50
C LYS A 67 -4.84 -9.29 -0.87
N TYR A 68 -5.23 -8.09 -1.34
CA TYR A 68 -5.80 -7.93 -2.67
C TYR A 68 -4.80 -8.37 -3.75
N ARG A 69 -3.54 -7.98 -3.64
CA ARG A 69 -2.48 -8.39 -4.58
C ARG A 69 -2.33 -9.90 -4.67
N TYR A 70 -2.31 -10.59 -3.53
CA TYR A 70 -2.21 -12.05 -3.48
C TYR A 70 -3.50 -12.78 -3.91
N SER A 71 -4.63 -12.10 -3.91
CA SER A 71 -5.91 -12.68 -4.38
C SER A 71 -6.08 -12.65 -5.89
N ILE A 72 -5.25 -11.90 -6.62
CA ILE A 72 -5.36 -11.77 -8.07
C ILE A 72 -4.75 -13.02 -8.72
N THR A 73 -5.55 -13.71 -9.56
CA THR A 73 -5.10 -14.81 -10.37
C THR A 73 -5.18 -14.46 -11.85
N SER A 74 -4.45 -15.18 -12.70
CA SER A 74 -4.41 -14.93 -14.15
C SER A 74 -5.74 -15.15 -14.89
N ASN A 75 -6.76 -15.66 -14.20
CA ASN A 75 -8.08 -15.93 -14.77
C ASN A 75 -9.16 -14.94 -14.28
N ASP A 76 -8.80 -14.00 -13.43
CA ASP A 76 -9.73 -13.08 -12.77
C ASP A 76 -9.82 -11.77 -13.55
N PHE A 77 -10.57 -11.79 -14.67
CA PHE A 77 -10.81 -10.62 -15.52
C PHE A 77 -12.25 -10.10 -15.47
N ASN A 78 -13.00 -10.45 -14.43
CA ASN A 78 -14.30 -9.86 -14.23
C ASN A 78 -14.20 -8.46 -13.57
N LYS A 79 -15.29 -7.70 -13.64
CA LYS A 79 -15.37 -6.34 -13.12
C LYS A 79 -14.93 -6.21 -11.65
N GLU A 80 -15.30 -7.18 -10.81
CA GLU A 80 -14.99 -7.16 -9.38
C GLU A 80 -13.50 -7.45 -9.13
N ASP A 81 -12.89 -8.30 -9.92
CA ASP A 81 -11.47 -8.61 -9.80
C ASP A 81 -10.58 -7.47 -10.31
N ILE A 82 -11.02 -6.76 -11.37
CA ILE A 82 -10.39 -5.52 -11.81
C ILE A 82 -10.43 -4.47 -10.67
N LYS A 83 -11.56 -4.33 -9.99
CA LYS A 83 -11.64 -3.43 -8.82
C LYS A 83 -10.69 -3.82 -7.70
N LYS A 84 -10.58 -5.12 -7.38
CA LYS A 84 -9.63 -5.62 -6.38
C LYS A 84 -8.19 -5.36 -6.80
N ALA A 85 -7.87 -5.57 -8.08
CA ALA A 85 -6.55 -5.29 -8.61
C ALA A 85 -6.17 -3.82 -8.49
N LEU A 86 -7.09 -2.91 -8.82
CA LEU A 86 -6.88 -1.47 -8.68
C LEU A 86 -6.79 -1.05 -7.20
N LEU A 87 -7.56 -1.71 -6.32
CA LEU A 87 -7.46 -1.47 -4.89
C LEU A 87 -6.10 -1.92 -4.32
N ALA A 88 -5.50 -2.98 -4.87
CA ALA A 88 -4.17 -3.45 -4.49
C ALA A 88 -3.04 -2.44 -4.77
N ILE A 89 -3.25 -1.56 -5.74
CA ILE A 89 -2.31 -0.45 -6.03
C ILE A 89 -2.74 0.88 -5.40
N GLY A 90 -3.82 0.88 -4.62
CA GLY A 90 -4.29 2.05 -3.88
C GLY A 90 -5.37 2.87 -4.58
N ILE A 91 -5.98 2.36 -5.65
CA ILE A 91 -7.08 3.04 -6.34
C ILE A 91 -8.41 2.41 -5.95
N LYS A 92 -9.23 3.13 -5.21
CA LYS A 92 -10.62 2.77 -4.99
C LYS A 92 -11.48 3.35 -6.10
N CYS A 93 -12.14 2.51 -6.90
CA CYS A 93 -12.80 2.93 -8.13
C CYS A 93 -14.15 2.26 -8.38
N GLU A 94 -14.90 2.87 -9.28
CA GLU A 94 -15.99 2.24 -10.02
C GLU A 94 -15.52 1.89 -11.43
N VAL A 95 -15.85 0.69 -11.87
CA VAL A 95 -15.53 0.21 -13.23
C VAL A 95 -16.83 0.19 -14.04
N ILE A 96 -16.80 0.84 -15.19
CA ILE A 96 -17.91 0.88 -16.15
C ILE A 96 -17.40 0.27 -17.45
N GLU A 97 -18.12 -0.73 -17.94
CA GLU A 97 -17.75 -1.44 -19.15
C GLU A 97 -18.57 -0.92 -20.34
N TYR A 98 -17.90 -0.64 -21.45
CA TYR A 98 -18.51 -0.32 -22.74
C TYR A 98 -18.17 -1.42 -23.74
N PRO A 99 -18.97 -2.52 -23.77
CA PRO A 99 -18.65 -3.70 -24.59
C PRO A 99 -18.61 -3.39 -26.08
N ASN A 100 -19.40 -2.43 -26.55
CA ASN A 100 -19.45 -2.04 -27.97
C ASN A 100 -18.17 -1.34 -28.45
N GLU A 101 -17.40 -0.76 -27.51
CA GLU A 101 -16.18 0.00 -27.80
C GLU A 101 -14.92 -0.75 -27.34
N ASN A 102 -15.09 -1.94 -26.74
CA ASN A 102 -14.02 -2.69 -26.07
C ASN A 102 -13.23 -1.82 -25.06
N THR A 103 -13.95 -0.92 -24.38
CA THR A 103 -13.36 0.06 -23.49
C THR A 103 -13.89 -0.12 -22.07
N ILE A 104 -12.99 0.00 -21.10
CA ILE A 104 -13.27 0.05 -19.67
C ILE A 104 -13.03 1.49 -19.20
N TYR A 105 -14.03 2.08 -18.57
CA TYR A 105 -13.92 3.36 -17.91
C TYR A 105 -13.77 3.16 -16.40
N ILE A 106 -12.68 3.67 -15.84
CA ILE A 106 -12.33 3.54 -14.43
C ILE A 106 -12.50 4.91 -13.77
N ASN A 107 -13.57 5.06 -13.00
CA ASN A 107 -13.83 6.27 -12.25
C ASN A 107 -13.19 6.16 -10.86
N CYS A 108 -12.08 6.84 -10.62
CA CYS A 108 -11.39 6.84 -9.34
C CYS A 108 -12.22 7.61 -8.30
N LEU A 109 -12.69 6.92 -7.27
CA LEU A 109 -13.45 7.50 -6.16
C LEU A 109 -12.51 8.08 -5.09
N GLU A 110 -11.41 7.38 -4.82
CA GLU A 110 -10.47 7.71 -3.78
C GLU A 110 -9.09 7.15 -4.14
N ASN A 111 -8.07 7.97 -4.00
CA ASN A 111 -6.68 7.51 -4.03
C ASN A 111 -6.23 7.24 -2.60
N LEU A 112 -5.99 5.98 -2.27
CA LEU A 112 -5.58 5.54 -0.93
C LEU A 112 -4.10 5.80 -0.68
N ASP A 113 -3.30 5.85 -1.76
CA ASP A 113 -1.87 6.12 -1.71
C ASP A 113 -1.55 7.45 -2.40
N THR A 114 -1.47 8.49 -1.62
CA THR A 114 -1.17 9.85 -2.12
C THR A 114 0.32 10.07 -2.39
N THR A 115 1.18 9.09 -2.09
CA THR A 115 2.63 9.18 -2.33
C THR A 115 3.02 8.86 -3.77
N ILE A 116 2.14 8.17 -4.49
CA ILE A 116 2.34 7.79 -5.90
C ILE A 116 1.68 8.83 -6.81
N SER A 117 2.40 9.25 -7.84
CA SER A 117 1.85 10.15 -8.85
C SER A 117 0.72 9.48 -9.65
N LYS A 118 -0.21 10.27 -10.19
CA LYS A 118 -1.31 9.74 -11.04
C LYS A 118 -0.78 9.01 -12.28
N ASP A 119 0.35 9.44 -12.82
CA ASP A 119 0.96 8.80 -13.99
C ASP A 119 1.58 7.45 -13.62
N ASP A 120 2.24 7.35 -12.47
CA ASP A 120 2.76 6.07 -11.96
C ASP A 120 1.63 5.11 -11.62
N LEU A 121 0.51 5.60 -11.06
CA LEU A 121 -0.68 4.78 -10.84
C LEU A 121 -1.26 4.22 -12.14
N LYS A 122 -1.25 4.99 -13.24
CA LYS A 122 -1.65 4.49 -14.55
C LYS A 122 -0.72 3.38 -15.04
N ILE A 123 0.59 3.55 -14.86
CA ILE A 123 1.59 2.54 -15.23
C ILE A 123 1.36 1.24 -14.44
N LEU A 124 1.15 1.36 -13.13
CA LEU A 124 0.87 0.21 -12.28
C LEU A 124 -0.47 -0.46 -12.61
N ALA A 125 -1.50 0.31 -12.97
CA ALA A 125 -2.79 -0.22 -13.39
C ALA A 125 -2.67 -1.05 -14.67
N ASN A 126 -1.78 -0.66 -15.60
CA ASN A 126 -1.51 -1.41 -16.83
C ASN A 126 -1.06 -2.85 -16.60
N GLU A 127 -0.43 -3.14 -15.47
CA GLU A 127 0.02 -4.50 -15.15
C GLU A 127 -1.13 -5.47 -14.87
N PHE A 128 -2.30 -4.93 -14.51
CA PHE A 128 -3.47 -5.72 -14.10
C PHE A 128 -4.61 -5.70 -15.09
N LEU A 129 -4.62 -4.71 -15.96
CA LEU A 129 -5.71 -4.55 -16.93
C LEU A 129 -5.50 -5.47 -18.14
N PRO A 130 -6.57 -6.01 -18.71
CA PRO A 130 -6.48 -6.88 -19.86
C PRO A 130 -5.89 -6.14 -21.06
N ALA A 131 -4.82 -6.66 -21.65
CA ALA A 131 -4.10 -6.02 -22.76
C ALA A 131 -4.93 -5.85 -24.05
N HIS A 132 -6.07 -6.54 -24.17
CA HIS A 132 -6.95 -6.48 -25.34
C HIS A 132 -8.08 -5.45 -25.21
N LEU A 133 -8.21 -4.78 -24.05
CA LEU A 133 -9.19 -3.74 -23.80
C LEU A 133 -8.51 -2.39 -23.73
N SER A 134 -9.17 -1.38 -24.28
CA SER A 134 -8.82 0.01 -24.00
C SER A 134 -9.36 0.41 -22.65
N TYR A 135 -8.66 1.28 -21.93
CA TYR A 135 -9.17 1.80 -20.67
C TYR A 135 -8.84 3.27 -20.48
N GLU A 136 -9.73 3.95 -19.82
CA GLU A 136 -9.55 5.34 -19.38
C GLU A 136 -9.70 5.39 -17.87
N ILE A 137 -8.74 6.02 -17.20
CA ILE A 137 -8.79 6.25 -15.75
C ILE A 137 -9.07 7.73 -15.53
N ASP A 138 -10.25 8.00 -14.98
CA ASP A 138 -10.60 9.36 -14.54
C ASP A 138 -10.26 9.52 -13.05
N PHE A 139 -9.18 10.23 -12.81
CA PHE A 139 -8.84 10.69 -11.46
C PHE A 139 -9.65 11.95 -11.19
N ARG A 140 -10.68 11.82 -10.35
CA ARG A 140 -11.52 12.97 -9.97
C ARG A 140 -10.65 14.16 -9.56
N PRO A 141 -11.05 15.38 -9.93
CA PRO A 141 -10.38 16.59 -9.49
C PRO A 141 -10.39 16.66 -7.96
N LEU A 142 -9.35 17.25 -7.40
CA LEU A 142 -9.23 17.50 -5.96
C LEU A 142 -10.47 18.19 -5.43
N LYS A 143 -11.01 17.69 -4.32
CA LYS A 143 -12.04 18.38 -3.57
C LYS A 143 -11.43 19.53 -2.78
N TRP A 144 -12.19 20.60 -2.57
CA TRP A 144 -11.76 21.74 -1.75
C TRP A 144 -11.28 21.30 -0.35
N SER A 145 -11.94 20.30 0.26
CA SER A 145 -11.53 19.75 1.54
C SER A 145 -10.13 19.12 1.52
N GLU A 146 -9.71 18.59 0.39
CA GLU A 146 -8.36 18.04 0.21
C GLU A 146 -7.32 19.16 0.04
N ILE A 147 -7.67 20.23 -0.66
CA ILE A 147 -6.83 21.44 -0.80
C ILE A 147 -6.62 22.09 0.58
N GLU A 148 -7.68 22.20 1.36
CA GLU A 148 -7.62 22.74 2.73
C GLU A 148 -6.76 21.86 3.66
N SER A 149 -6.89 20.54 3.58
CA SER A 149 -6.09 19.61 4.38
C SER A 149 -4.58 19.70 4.08
N ARG A 150 -4.24 20.10 2.85
CA ARG A 150 -2.86 20.32 2.40
C ARG A 150 -2.32 21.72 2.74
N ASN A 151 -3.08 22.55 3.46
CA ASN A 151 -2.75 23.95 3.77
C ASN A 151 -2.39 24.79 2.52
N LEU A 152 -2.97 24.46 1.37
CA LEU A 152 -2.83 25.23 0.15
C LEU A 152 -3.82 26.39 0.19
N SER A 153 -3.33 27.58 0.52
CA SER A 153 -4.10 28.83 0.35
C SER A 153 -3.96 29.35 -1.08
N PHE A 154 -4.92 30.14 -1.54
CA PHE A 154 -4.82 30.82 -2.85
C PHE A 154 -3.55 31.63 -2.96
N GLN A 155 -3.12 32.30 -1.88
CA GLN A 155 -1.88 33.04 -1.85
C GLN A 155 -0.67 32.15 -2.13
N ASN A 156 -0.63 30.97 -1.52
CA ASN A 156 0.49 30.01 -1.74
C ASN A 156 0.48 29.44 -3.18
N MET A 157 -0.69 29.33 -3.81
CA MET A 157 -0.80 28.89 -5.19
C MET A 157 -0.29 30.00 -6.16
N ASP A 158 -0.68 31.24 -5.89
CA ASP A 158 -0.25 32.41 -6.66
C ASP A 158 1.26 32.66 -6.50
N ASP A 159 1.78 32.60 -5.27
CA ASP A 159 3.21 32.80 -4.99
C ASP A 159 4.11 31.75 -5.68
N LYS A 160 3.57 30.55 -5.95
CA LYS A 160 4.26 29.47 -6.68
C LYS A 160 3.94 29.40 -8.15
N ASP A 161 3.10 30.31 -8.67
CA ASP A 161 2.62 30.35 -10.06
C ASP A 161 2.11 28.98 -10.55
N MET A 162 1.29 28.31 -9.71
CA MET A 162 0.84 26.94 -9.94
C MET A 162 -0.33 26.91 -10.93
N THR A 163 -0.21 26.07 -11.94
CA THR A 163 -1.34 25.71 -12.81
C THR A 163 -2.31 24.74 -12.11
N TRP A 164 -3.57 24.69 -12.56
CA TRP A 164 -4.58 23.76 -12.02
C TRP A 164 -4.12 22.30 -12.09
N SER A 165 -3.40 21.91 -13.14
CA SER A 165 -2.83 20.57 -13.25
C SER A 165 -1.75 20.30 -12.21
N GLN A 166 -0.95 21.29 -11.85
CA GLN A 166 0.06 21.17 -10.79
C GLN A 166 -0.56 21.15 -9.41
N ILE A 167 -1.66 21.89 -9.19
CA ILE A 167 -2.43 21.86 -7.94
C ILE A 167 -3.03 20.47 -7.72
N ASP A 168 -3.53 19.86 -8.79
CA ASP A 168 -4.12 18.52 -8.76
C ASP A 168 -3.09 17.41 -8.40
N THR A 169 -1.84 17.61 -8.81
CA THR A 169 -0.73 16.67 -8.52
C THR A 169 0.13 17.08 -7.31
N PHE A 170 -0.14 18.25 -6.71
CA PHE A 170 0.72 18.78 -5.64
C PHE A 170 0.66 17.91 -4.39
N GLN A 171 1.82 17.44 -3.99
CA GLN A 171 2.06 16.77 -2.71
C GLN A 171 2.98 17.64 -1.87
N ASN A 172 2.61 17.87 -0.61
CA ASN A 172 3.54 18.49 0.34
C ASN A 172 4.70 17.51 0.59
N SER A 173 5.89 17.86 0.12
CA SER A 173 7.15 17.19 0.48
C SER A 173 7.59 17.57 1.88
#